data_4400f3e5ca704bc086cd5c5b540db5a3
#
_entry.id   4400f3e5ca704bc086cd5c5b540db5a3
#
_cell.length_a   1.000
_cell.length_b   1.000
_cell.length_c   1.000
_cell.angle_alpha   90.00
_cell.angle_beta   90.00
_cell.angle_gamma   90.00
#
_symmetry.space_group_name_H-M   'P 1'
#
loop_
_entity.id
_entity.type
_entity.pdbx_description
1 polymer ?
#
loop_
_entity_poly.entity_id
_entity_poly.type
_entity_poly.pdbx_seq_one_letter_code
_entity_poly.pdbx_strand_id
1 'polypeptide(L)'
;MEHPSQXISWELIVGDFAETYPQSRRPDIIYYDPFSSKTGSPLWSHDTFAKIYDHCKGVPTELYTFSCSTAIRAGLLSAGFFVAPGIPTGNRPETTVAYSVKPQVPLLGIPWLRRWGRSRAQFPPGLSDEGQNQFGEKILWHSQFI
;
A
#
# COMPACT_ATOMS: atom_id res chain seq x y z
N MET A 1 25.50 0.69 8.30
CA MET A 1 26.65 0.68 7.35
C MET A 1 26.67 2.00 6.58
N GLU A 2 27.83 2.56 6.37
CA GLU A 2 27.98 3.79 5.62
C GLU A 2 28.95 3.59 4.48
N HIS A 3 28.65 4.18 3.37
CA HIS A 3 29.56 4.18 2.22
C HIS A 3 30.52 5.36 2.36
N PRO A 4 31.81 5.13 2.34
CA PRO A 4 32.75 6.20 2.68
C PRO A 4 32.80 7.37 1.70
N SER A 5 32.40 7.17 0.45
CA SER A 5 32.43 8.26 -0.54
C SER A 5 31.09 8.96 -0.69
N GLN A 6 30.08 8.47 -0.03
CA GLN A 6 28.75 9.05 -0.16
C GLN A 6 28.00 8.77 1.14
N UNK A 7 27.53 9.23 1.89
CA UNK A 7 27.01 9.11 2.76
C UNK A 7 25.99 8.44 2.76
N ILE A 8 26.07 7.46 2.37
CA ILE A 8 25.00 6.49 2.37
C ILE A 8 25.14 5.64 3.62
N SER A 9 24.10 5.59 4.39
CA SER A 9 24.10 4.70 5.54
C SER A 9 22.96 3.70 5.43
N TRP A 10 23.17 2.55 5.99
CA TRP A 10 22.23 1.44 6.01
C TRP A 10 21.97 1.02 7.41
N GLU A 11 20.80 0.59 7.69
CA GLU A 11 20.47 -0.01 8.96
C GLU A 11 19.60 -1.24 8.73
N LEU A 12 20.03 -2.38 9.25
CA LEU A 12 19.23 -3.60 9.22
C LEU A 12 18.59 -3.78 10.59
N ILE A 13 17.28 -3.79 10.62
CA ILE A 13 16.55 -3.99 11.86
C ILE A 13 15.92 -5.38 11.81
N VAL A 14 16.39 -6.27 12.65
CA VAL A 14 15.93 -7.66 12.66
C VAL A 14 14.72 -7.77 13.59
N GLY A 15 13.66 -8.41 13.10
CA GLY A 15 12.46 -8.60 13.90
C GLY A 15 11.23 -8.66 13.04
N ASP A 16 10.09 -8.81 13.68
CA ASP A 16 8.81 -8.78 13.00
C ASP A 16 8.56 -7.38 12.45
N PHE A 17 8.24 -7.29 11.19
CA PHE A 17 8.05 -6.00 10.53
C PHE A 17 7.02 -5.13 11.26
N ALA A 18 5.90 -5.73 11.68
CA ALA A 18 4.86 -4.95 12.33
C ALA A 18 5.33 -4.31 13.63
N GLU A 19 6.33 -4.92 14.28
CA GLU A 19 6.86 -4.39 15.54
C GLU A 19 8.02 -3.42 15.31
N THR A 20 8.83 -3.66 14.28
CA THR A 20 10.03 -2.85 14.06
C THR A 20 9.75 -1.61 13.24
N TYR A 21 8.81 -1.68 12.30
CA TYR A 21 8.56 -0.56 11.40
C TYR A 21 8.15 0.73 12.13
N PRO A 22 7.25 0.69 13.13
CA PRO A 22 6.87 1.95 13.79
C PRO A 22 8.01 2.63 14.53
N GLN A 23 9.07 1.91 14.81
CA GLN A 23 10.23 2.47 15.52
C GLN A 23 11.24 3.07 14.55
N SER A 24 11.07 2.86 13.25
CA SER A 24 11.98 3.41 12.26
C SER A 24 11.65 4.88 12.02
N ARG A 25 12.54 5.58 11.34
CA ARG A 25 12.28 6.94 10.91
C ARG A 25 11.18 6.93 9.86
N ARG A 26 10.46 8.04 9.77
CA ARG A 26 9.45 8.18 8.72
C ARG A 26 10.15 8.12 7.36
N PRO A 27 9.69 7.24 6.49
CA PRO A 27 10.36 7.06 5.20
C PRO A 27 9.87 8.07 4.16
N ASP A 28 10.71 8.34 3.19
CA ASP A 28 10.30 9.05 1.98
C ASP A 28 9.82 8.07 0.91
N ILE A 29 10.48 6.91 0.85
CA ILE A 29 10.16 5.88 -0.14
C ILE A 29 10.16 4.54 0.58
N ILE A 30 9.17 3.72 0.26
CA ILE A 30 9.05 2.36 0.75
C ILE A 30 9.00 1.43 -0.44
N TYR A 31 9.86 0.42 -0.47
CA TYR A 31 9.74 -0.68 -1.43
C TYR A 31 9.14 -1.86 -0.67
N TYR A 32 7.97 -2.30 -1.08
CA TYR A 32 7.16 -3.20 -0.28
C TYR A 32 6.79 -4.46 -1.04
N ASP A 33 7.56 -5.52 -0.85
CA ASP A 33 7.27 -6.82 -1.47
C ASP A 33 7.71 -7.93 -0.52
N PRO A 34 7.03 -8.06 0.63
CA PRO A 34 7.51 -9.02 1.64
C PRO A 34 7.44 -10.46 1.18
N PHE A 35 6.37 -10.88 0.57
CA PHE A 35 6.18 -12.24 0.03
C PHE A 35 5.09 -12.11 -1.02
N SER A 36 4.86 -13.19 -1.75
CA SER A 36 3.72 -13.19 -2.67
C SER A 36 2.44 -12.90 -1.89
N SER A 37 1.59 -12.05 -2.43
CA SER A 37 0.32 -11.74 -1.80
C SER A 37 -0.59 -12.97 -1.74
N LYS A 38 -0.30 -13.99 -2.55
CA LYS A 38 -1.10 -15.21 -2.57
C LYS A 38 -0.86 -16.07 -1.35
N THR A 39 0.19 -15.80 -0.56
CA THR A 39 0.48 -16.60 0.63
C THR A 39 -0.49 -16.32 1.78
N GLY A 40 -1.28 -15.26 1.70
CA GLY A 40 -2.17 -14.90 2.80
C GLY A 40 -1.45 -14.28 3.99
N SER A 41 -0.23 -13.82 3.79
CA SER A 41 0.54 -13.21 4.86
C SER A 41 -0.17 -11.98 5.43
N PRO A 42 -0.15 -11.80 6.76
CA PRO A 42 -0.73 -10.59 7.35
C PRO A 42 -0.03 -9.31 6.92
N LEU A 43 1.15 -9.42 6.31
CA LEU A 43 1.83 -8.24 5.80
C LEU A 43 1.09 -7.59 4.64
N TRP A 44 0.14 -8.29 4.03
CA TRP A 44 -0.71 -7.74 2.96
C TRP A 44 -2.09 -7.34 3.46
N SER A 45 -2.29 -7.30 4.77
CA SER A 45 -3.60 -7.00 5.33
C SER A 45 -3.84 -5.49 5.44
N HIS A 46 -5.11 -5.14 5.56
CA HIS A 46 -5.50 -3.76 5.81
C HIS A 46 -4.83 -3.21 7.07
N ASP A 47 -4.76 -4.03 8.14
CA ASP A 47 -4.18 -3.55 9.40
C ASP A 47 -2.72 -3.16 9.23
N THR A 48 -1.96 -3.96 8.48
CA THR A 48 -0.56 -3.61 8.23
C THR A 48 -0.46 -2.32 7.44
N PHE A 49 -1.28 -2.19 6.38
CA PHE A 49 -1.24 -0.96 5.58
C PHE A 49 -1.64 0.25 6.40
N ALA A 50 -2.59 0.09 7.31
CA ALA A 50 -3.00 1.20 8.17
C ALA A 50 -1.87 1.64 9.09
N LYS A 51 -1.10 0.69 9.61
CA LYS A 51 0.05 1.03 10.44
C LYS A 51 1.12 1.76 9.64
N ILE A 52 1.36 1.30 8.40
CA ILE A 52 2.33 1.98 7.55
C ILE A 52 1.86 3.41 7.26
N TYR A 53 0.58 3.56 6.94
CA TYR A 53 0.03 4.88 6.65
C TYR A 53 0.13 5.80 7.86
N ASP A 54 -0.22 5.29 9.05
CA ASP A 54 -0.17 6.12 10.26
C ASP A 54 1.24 6.60 10.56
N HIS A 55 2.24 5.79 10.27
CA HIS A 55 3.62 6.16 10.54
C HIS A 55 4.11 7.29 9.61
N CYS A 56 3.55 7.38 8.41
CA CYS A 56 3.97 8.42 7.47
C CYS A 56 2.87 9.45 7.18
N LYS A 57 1.82 9.47 8.01
CA LYS A 57 0.69 10.35 7.79
C LYS A 57 1.11 11.81 7.84
N GLY A 58 0.70 12.56 6.84
CA GLY A 58 1.02 13.98 6.77
C GLY A 58 2.40 14.29 6.22
N VAL A 59 3.21 13.28 5.95
CA VAL A 59 4.53 13.44 5.37
C VAL A 59 4.53 12.75 4.01
N PRO A 60 4.95 13.43 2.94
CA PRO A 60 4.92 12.79 1.62
C PRO A 60 5.79 11.55 1.59
N THR A 61 5.17 10.41 1.37
CA THR A 61 5.84 9.12 1.26
C THR A 61 5.26 8.38 0.06
N GLU A 62 6.10 7.71 -0.70
CA GLU A 62 5.70 6.89 -1.82
C GLU A 62 6.00 5.43 -1.50
N LEU A 63 5.03 4.57 -1.69
CA LEU A 63 5.19 3.13 -1.48
C LEU A 63 5.03 2.43 -2.82
N TYR A 64 6.02 1.62 -3.17
CA TYR A 64 6.05 0.90 -4.43
C TYR A 64 5.95 -0.59 -4.17
N THR A 65 5.11 -1.27 -4.92
CA THR A 65 5.00 -2.72 -4.86
C THR A 65 4.75 -3.27 -6.26
N PHE A 66 5.24 -4.48 -6.52
CA PHE A 66 5.02 -5.11 -7.81
C PHE A 66 3.57 -5.56 -8.01
N SER A 67 2.83 -5.76 -6.94
CA SER A 67 1.47 -6.27 -7.06
C SER A 67 0.54 -5.24 -7.70
N CYS A 68 -0.34 -5.71 -8.58
CA CYS A 68 -1.45 -4.88 -9.05
C CYS A 68 -2.79 -5.52 -8.68
N SER A 69 -2.78 -6.38 -7.67
CA SER A 69 -3.97 -7.09 -7.20
C SER A 69 -5.04 -6.12 -6.74
N THR A 70 -6.29 -6.42 -7.10
CA THR A 70 -7.41 -5.60 -6.68
C THR A 70 -7.51 -5.50 -5.17
N ALA A 71 -7.34 -6.63 -4.48
CA ALA A 71 -7.46 -6.63 -3.03
C ALA A 71 -6.36 -5.81 -2.37
N ILE A 72 -5.14 -5.85 -2.90
CA ILE A 72 -4.05 -5.08 -2.32
C ILE A 72 -4.24 -3.60 -2.55
N ARG A 73 -4.64 -3.21 -3.76
CA ARG A 73 -4.93 -1.82 -4.04
C ARG A 73 -6.05 -1.30 -3.15
N ALA A 74 -7.09 -2.12 -2.97
CA ALA A 74 -8.18 -1.75 -2.07
C ALA A 74 -7.69 -1.61 -0.64
N GLY A 75 -6.81 -2.50 -0.20
CA GLY A 75 -6.24 -2.41 1.15
C GLY A 75 -5.47 -1.12 1.36
N LEU A 76 -4.69 -0.71 0.37
CA LEU A 76 -3.95 0.55 0.45
C LEU A 76 -4.90 1.75 0.50
N LEU A 77 -5.93 1.74 -0.34
CA LEU A 77 -6.92 2.82 -0.35
C LEU A 77 -7.64 2.92 0.99
N SER A 78 -8.07 1.79 1.53
CA SER A 78 -8.83 1.79 2.78
C SER A 78 -7.97 2.25 3.95
N ALA A 79 -6.66 2.09 3.86
CA ALA A 79 -5.74 2.54 4.90
C ALA A 79 -5.50 4.05 4.85
N GLY A 80 -5.83 4.69 3.72
CA GLY A 80 -5.69 6.12 3.57
C GLY A 80 -4.80 6.57 2.42
N PHE A 81 -4.09 5.65 1.79
CA PHE A 81 -3.21 6.01 0.68
C PHE A 81 -4.00 6.42 -0.55
N PHE A 82 -3.40 7.29 -1.36
CA PHE A 82 -3.83 7.54 -2.73
C PHE A 82 -3.08 6.57 -3.63
N VAL A 83 -3.78 5.92 -4.55
CA VAL A 83 -3.21 4.80 -5.28
C VAL A 83 -3.25 5.06 -6.78
N ALA A 84 -2.14 4.77 -7.44
CA ALA A 84 -1.98 4.94 -8.88
C ALA A 84 -1.35 3.69 -9.48
N PRO A 85 -1.57 3.44 -10.78
CA PRO A 85 -0.79 2.41 -11.44
C PRO A 85 0.65 2.84 -11.51
N GLY A 86 1.54 1.91 -11.23
CA GLY A 86 2.97 2.17 -11.28
C GLY A 86 3.56 1.79 -12.63
N ILE A 87 4.85 1.99 -12.75
CA ILE A 87 5.56 1.75 -14.00
C ILE A 87 5.66 0.24 -14.24
N PRO A 88 5.41 -0.22 -15.48
CA PRO A 88 5.61 -1.64 -15.78
C PRO A 88 7.06 -2.06 -15.59
N THR A 89 7.26 -3.28 -15.13
CA THR A 89 8.60 -3.82 -14.93
C THR A 89 8.65 -5.26 -15.41
N GLY A 90 9.69 -5.59 -16.17
CA GLY A 90 9.89 -6.96 -16.63
C GLY A 90 8.64 -7.52 -17.29
N ASN A 91 8.16 -8.64 -16.76
CA ASN A 91 6.97 -9.29 -17.30
C ASN A 91 5.66 -8.72 -16.78
N ARG A 92 5.74 -7.74 -15.88
CA ARG A 92 4.53 -7.18 -15.29
C ARG A 92 4.10 -5.96 -16.07
N PRO A 93 2.90 -5.99 -16.68
CA PRO A 93 2.43 -4.82 -17.42
C PRO A 93 2.07 -3.65 -16.53
N GLU A 94 1.85 -3.91 -15.25
CA GLU A 94 1.43 -2.87 -14.33
C GLU A 94 1.90 -3.21 -12.93
N THR A 95 2.30 -2.19 -12.18
CA THR A 95 2.63 -2.29 -10.76
C THR A 95 1.75 -1.29 -10.02
N THR A 96 2.05 -1.05 -8.75
CA THR A 96 1.24 -0.13 -7.95
C THR A 96 2.16 0.84 -7.20
N VAL A 97 1.73 2.08 -7.14
CA VAL A 97 2.36 3.05 -6.26
C VAL A 97 1.29 3.69 -5.39
N ALA A 98 1.59 3.84 -4.10
CA ALA A 98 0.69 4.45 -3.13
C ALA A 98 1.37 5.67 -2.54
N TYR A 99 0.59 6.73 -2.34
CA TYR A 99 1.10 8.00 -1.84
C TYR A 99 0.40 8.35 -0.55
N SER A 100 1.15 8.79 0.45
CA SER A 100 0.54 9.21 1.71
C SER A 100 -0.14 10.56 1.61
N VAL A 101 0.27 11.38 0.63
CA VAL A 101 -0.32 12.69 0.38
C VAL A 101 -0.71 12.72 -1.09
N LYS A 102 -1.83 13.37 -1.39
CA LYS A 102 -2.33 13.36 -2.77
C LYS A 102 -1.28 13.89 -3.74
N PRO A 103 -0.89 13.11 -4.73
CA PRO A 103 0.13 13.52 -5.69
C PRO A 103 -0.47 14.25 -6.87
N GLN A 104 0.38 14.74 -7.76
CA GLN A 104 -0.05 15.36 -9.01
C GLN A 104 0.18 14.43 -10.18
N VAL A 105 -0.22 13.17 -10.01
CA VAL A 105 -0.14 12.17 -11.08
C VAL A 105 -1.51 11.54 -11.24
N PRO A 106 -1.80 10.92 -12.39
CA PRO A 106 -3.08 10.25 -12.56
C PRO A 106 -3.23 9.08 -11.59
N LEU A 107 -4.34 9.07 -10.88
CA LEU A 107 -4.64 8.03 -9.89
C LEU A 107 -5.61 7.01 -10.50
N LEU A 108 -5.77 5.86 -9.82
CA LEU A 108 -6.84 4.93 -10.19
C LEU A 108 -8.17 5.70 -10.15
N GLY A 109 -8.97 5.51 -11.18
CA GLY A 109 -10.19 6.28 -11.32
C GLY A 109 -11.45 5.43 -11.24
N ILE A 110 -12.55 6.03 -11.68
CA ILE A 110 -13.84 5.37 -11.64
C ILE A 110 -13.86 4.02 -12.36
N PRO A 111 -13.21 3.85 -13.52
CA PRO A 111 -13.22 2.51 -14.13
C PRO A 111 -12.63 1.44 -13.22
N TRP A 112 -11.57 1.76 -12.47
CA TRP A 112 -11.02 0.80 -11.50
C TRP A 112 -12.02 0.54 -10.38
N LEU A 113 -12.67 1.60 -9.88
CA LEU A 113 -13.65 1.45 -8.81
C LEU A 113 -14.80 0.54 -9.24
N ARG A 114 -15.25 0.68 -10.48
CA ARG A 114 -16.30 -0.19 -11.00
C ARG A 114 -15.86 -1.64 -11.08
N ARG A 115 -14.62 -1.89 -11.52
CA ARG A 115 -14.10 -3.25 -11.54
C ARG A 115 -13.98 -3.82 -10.14
N TRP A 116 -13.55 -2.99 -9.19
CA TRP A 116 -13.50 -3.43 -7.79
C TRP A 116 -14.89 -3.88 -7.33
N GLY A 117 -15.92 -3.12 -7.66
CA GLY A 117 -17.26 -3.45 -7.24
C GLY A 117 -17.80 -4.76 -7.80
N ARG A 118 -17.21 -5.25 -8.89
CA ARG A 118 -17.60 -6.50 -9.52
C ARG A 118 -16.63 -7.64 -9.23
N SER A 119 -15.56 -7.36 -8.50
CA SER A 119 -14.50 -8.33 -8.30
C SER A 119 -14.87 -9.36 -7.24
N ARG A 120 -14.41 -10.59 -7.43
CA ARG A 120 -14.51 -11.61 -6.38
C ARG A 120 -13.37 -11.47 -5.36
N ALA A 121 -12.39 -10.63 -5.65
CA ALA A 121 -11.25 -10.40 -4.77
C ALA A 121 -11.26 -8.96 -4.27
N GLN A 122 -12.39 -8.53 -3.74
CA GLN A 122 -12.56 -7.15 -3.28
C GLN A 122 -11.76 -6.83 -2.03
N PHE A 123 -11.56 -7.83 -1.16
CA PHE A 123 -11.04 -7.55 0.17
C PHE A 123 -9.79 -8.34 0.45
N PRO A 124 -8.84 -7.75 1.17
CA PRO A 124 -7.72 -8.52 1.68
C PRO A 124 -8.21 -9.55 2.69
N PRO A 125 -7.40 -10.55 3.00
CA PRO A 125 -7.84 -11.61 3.92
C PRO A 125 -8.06 -11.08 5.34
N GLY A 126 -8.88 -11.79 6.08
CA GLY A 126 -9.03 -11.58 7.51
C GLY A 126 -10.12 -10.62 7.94
N LEU A 127 -10.96 -10.13 7.01
CA LEU A 127 -12.02 -9.21 7.38
C LEU A 127 -13.31 -9.95 7.70
N SER A 128 -13.94 -9.59 8.81
CA SER A 128 -15.28 -10.05 9.14
C SER A 128 -16.29 -9.40 8.20
N ASP A 129 -17.56 -9.84 8.25
CA ASP A 129 -18.60 -9.21 7.46
C ASP A 129 -18.72 -7.72 7.80
N GLU A 130 -18.68 -7.39 9.08
CA GLU A 130 -18.74 -6.00 9.50
C GLU A 130 -17.51 -5.23 9.00
N GLY A 131 -16.34 -5.87 9.08
CA GLY A 131 -15.13 -5.26 8.58
C GLY A 131 -15.18 -5.02 7.08
N GLN A 132 -15.80 -5.93 6.32
CA GLN A 132 -15.96 -5.75 4.88
C GLN A 132 -16.85 -4.55 4.57
N ASN A 133 -17.91 -4.36 5.35
CA ASN A 133 -18.77 -3.20 5.14
C ASN A 133 -18.04 -1.90 5.40
N GLN A 134 -17.30 -1.82 6.51
CA GLN A 134 -16.53 -0.62 6.82
C GLN A 134 -15.45 -0.35 5.79
N PHE A 135 -14.78 -1.40 5.36
CA PHE A 135 -13.75 -1.32 4.34
C PHE A 135 -14.34 -0.79 3.03
N GLY A 136 -15.50 -1.35 2.64
CA GLY A 136 -16.15 -0.92 1.40
C GLY A 136 -16.52 0.55 1.43
N GLU A 137 -16.99 1.04 2.58
CA GLU A 137 -17.31 2.45 2.70
C GLU A 137 -16.09 3.33 2.50
N LYS A 138 -14.94 2.90 3.05
CA LYS A 138 -13.72 3.66 2.88
C LYS A 138 -13.28 3.73 1.43
N ILE A 139 -13.50 2.64 0.66
CA ILE A 139 -13.17 2.65 -0.76
C ILE A 139 -14.12 3.57 -1.51
N LEU A 140 -15.43 3.41 -1.31
CA LEU A 140 -16.42 4.15 -2.08
C LEU A 140 -16.33 5.64 -1.84
N TRP A 141 -15.98 6.05 -0.64
CA TRP A 141 -15.92 7.47 -0.29
C TRP A 141 -14.51 8.03 -0.29
N HIS A 142 -13.55 7.28 -0.80
CA HIS A 142 -12.18 7.77 -0.88
C HIS A 142 -12.15 8.99 -1.80
N SER A 143 -11.42 10.03 -1.36
CA SER A 143 -11.46 11.31 -2.06
C SER A 143 -10.91 11.24 -3.48
N GLN A 144 -10.07 10.25 -3.79
CA GLN A 144 -9.55 10.19 -5.17
C GLN A 144 -10.63 9.81 -6.20
N PHE A 145 -11.78 9.29 -5.75
CA PHE A 145 -12.87 8.92 -6.66
C PHE A 145 -14.00 9.97 -6.68
N ILE A 146 -13.86 11.04 -5.93
CA ILE A 146 -14.93 12.06 -5.81
C ILE A 146 -14.59 13.33 -6.57
#